data_80470d39a094ead98d0c5a07f18ee0ca
#
_entry.id   80470d39a094ead98d0c5a07f18ee0ca
#
_cell.length_a   1.000
_cell.length_b   1.000
_cell.length_c   1.000
_cell.angle_alpha   90.00
_cell.angle_beta   90.00
_cell.angle_gamma   90.00
#
_symmetry.space_group_name_H-M   'P 1'
#
loop_
_entity.id
_entity.type
_entity.pdbx_description
1 polymer ?
#
loop_
_entity_poly.entity_id
_entity_poly.type
_entity_poly.pdbx_seq_one_letter_code
_entity_poly.pdbx_strand_id
1 'polypeptide(L)'
;MCIRDRFRPNSIGLSCVKLEKVRIDENDGPLLVVSGVDLLDGTPIYDIKPYLPYADAHPDAKGGFADSHQSDRVEVDFPSELLSRIPKELQEAAIEVLAQDPRPSYQHDPERVYGFGFARLEVKFTVDGDVLTVCGVTAQK
;
A
#
# COMPACT_ATOMS: atom_id res chain seq x y z
N MET A 1 -0.65 -3.85 0.87
CA MET A 1 -1.22 -5.22 0.80
C MET A 1 -2.57 -5.24 1.49
N CYS A 2 -3.62 -5.67 0.81
CA CYS A 2 -4.99 -5.55 1.30
C CYS A 2 -5.28 -6.51 2.47
N ILE A 3 -5.91 -6.04 3.54
CA ILE A 3 -6.32 -6.89 4.69
C ILE A 3 -7.31 -7.99 4.27
N ARG A 4 -7.96 -7.84 3.12
CA ARG A 4 -8.96 -8.79 2.61
C ARG A 4 -8.37 -10.08 2.06
N ASP A 5 -7.06 -10.11 1.72
CA ASP A 5 -6.37 -11.30 1.21
C ASP A 5 -5.40 -11.92 2.23
N ARG A 6 -4.81 -11.11 3.09
CA ARG A 6 -3.73 -11.48 4.02
C ARG A 6 -4.08 -12.59 5.00
N PHE A 7 -5.33 -12.65 5.45
CA PHE A 7 -5.84 -13.59 6.46
C PHE A 7 -6.93 -14.52 5.93
N ARG A 8 -6.99 -14.70 4.60
CA ARG A 8 -8.00 -15.52 3.96
C ARG A 8 -7.39 -16.83 3.45
N PRO A 9 -8.14 -17.96 3.50
CA PRO A 9 -7.71 -19.23 2.91
C PRO A 9 -7.49 -19.14 1.40
N ASN A 10 -8.09 -18.15 0.76
CA ASN A 10 -8.05 -17.88 -0.66
C ASN A 10 -7.37 -16.51 -0.87
N SER A 11 -6.36 -16.47 -1.71
CA SER A 11 -5.53 -15.29 -1.96
C SER A 11 -6.09 -14.34 -3.05
N ILE A 12 -7.35 -14.54 -3.48
CA ILE A 12 -8.01 -13.61 -4.40
C ILE A 12 -8.40 -12.35 -3.62
N GLY A 13 -7.77 -11.23 -3.96
CA GLY A 13 -8.06 -9.92 -3.40
C GLY A 13 -9.18 -9.20 -4.15
N LEU A 14 -9.73 -8.17 -3.54
CA LEU A 14 -10.69 -7.24 -4.13
C LEU A 14 -10.23 -5.82 -3.85
N SER A 15 -9.94 -5.06 -4.90
CA SER A 15 -9.54 -3.65 -4.80
C SER A 15 -10.57 -2.76 -5.46
N CYS A 16 -10.94 -1.68 -4.77
CA CYS A 16 -11.78 -0.63 -5.33
C CYS A 16 -10.86 0.49 -5.84
N VAL A 17 -10.96 0.82 -7.12
CA VAL A 17 -10.09 1.80 -7.78
C VAL A 17 -10.92 2.84 -8.53
N LYS A 18 -10.40 4.04 -8.70
CA LYS A 18 -11.03 5.07 -9.51
C LYS A 18 -10.56 4.95 -10.95
N LEU A 19 -11.48 4.83 -11.90
CA LEU A 19 -11.18 4.90 -13.33
C LEU A 19 -10.91 6.35 -13.73
N GLU A 20 -9.68 6.65 -14.17
CA GLU A 20 -9.29 7.98 -14.64
C GLU A 20 -9.54 8.14 -16.14
N LYS A 21 -9.17 7.12 -16.93
CA LYS A 21 -9.44 7.10 -18.39
C LYS A 21 -9.29 5.71 -18.99
N VAL A 22 -9.89 5.53 -20.16
CA VAL A 22 -9.65 4.40 -21.05
C VAL A 22 -8.79 4.88 -22.22
N ARG A 23 -7.76 4.13 -22.56
CA ARG A 23 -6.95 4.33 -23.76
C ARG A 23 -6.98 3.08 -24.61
N ILE A 24 -6.79 3.24 -25.91
CA ILE A 24 -6.53 2.14 -26.83
C ILE A 24 -5.04 2.20 -27.17
N ASP A 25 -4.34 1.13 -26.88
CA ASP A 25 -2.96 0.96 -27.29
C ASP A 25 -2.92 0.06 -28.53
N GLU A 26 -1.99 0.33 -29.45
CA GLU A 26 -1.90 -0.39 -30.71
C GLU A 26 -1.41 -1.84 -30.52
N ASN A 27 -0.60 -2.10 -29.48
CA ASN A 27 -0.04 -3.41 -29.20
C ASN A 27 -0.82 -4.17 -28.14
N ASP A 28 -1.23 -3.47 -27.07
CA ASP A 28 -1.84 -4.07 -25.87
C ASP A 28 -3.38 -4.00 -25.87
N GLY A 29 -3.97 -3.25 -26.83
CA GLY A 29 -5.42 -3.09 -26.91
C GLY A 29 -5.97 -2.09 -25.88
N PRO A 30 -7.17 -2.32 -25.29
CA PRO A 30 -7.77 -1.40 -24.35
C PRO A 30 -7.06 -1.40 -23.00
N LEU A 31 -6.60 -0.22 -22.56
CA LEU A 31 -5.93 0.01 -21.29
C LEU A 31 -6.81 0.86 -20.37
N LEU A 32 -6.99 0.41 -19.14
CA LEU A 32 -7.67 1.17 -18.09
C LEU A 32 -6.63 1.87 -17.22
N VAL A 33 -6.65 3.20 -17.21
CA VAL A 33 -5.82 4.00 -16.31
C VAL A 33 -6.62 4.28 -15.05
N VAL A 34 -6.11 3.83 -13.92
CA VAL A 34 -6.81 3.88 -12.63
C VAL A 34 -5.94 4.53 -11.57
N SER A 35 -6.56 5.06 -10.51
CA SER A 35 -5.90 5.55 -9.30
C SER A 35 -6.40 4.83 -8.06
N GLY A 36 -5.63 4.88 -6.96
CA GLY A 36 -5.95 4.19 -5.71
C GLY A 36 -5.68 2.68 -5.74
N VAL A 37 -4.71 2.26 -6.54
CA VAL A 37 -4.32 0.84 -6.67
C VAL A 37 -3.48 0.40 -5.48
N ASP A 38 -3.81 -0.76 -4.89
CA ASP A 38 -3.05 -1.46 -3.85
C ASP A 38 -2.46 -2.81 -4.35
N LEU A 39 -2.25 -2.93 -5.64
CA LEU A 39 -1.76 -4.12 -6.33
C LEU A 39 -0.26 -4.03 -6.60
N LEU A 40 0.42 -5.17 -6.56
CA LEU A 40 1.79 -5.29 -7.06
C LEU A 40 1.80 -5.26 -8.58
N ASP A 41 2.93 -4.80 -9.14
CA ASP A 41 3.16 -4.88 -10.59
C ASP A 41 3.09 -6.35 -11.07
N GLY A 42 2.47 -6.55 -12.22
CA GLY A 42 2.24 -7.89 -12.79
C GLY A 42 1.13 -8.69 -12.11
N THR A 43 0.36 -8.14 -11.16
CA THR A 43 -0.78 -8.83 -10.56
C THR A 43 -1.86 -9.12 -11.62
N PRO A 44 -2.24 -10.40 -11.82
CA PRO A 44 -3.28 -10.73 -12.78
C PRO A 44 -4.66 -10.25 -12.32
N ILE A 45 -5.41 -9.63 -13.23
CA ILE A 45 -6.78 -9.20 -13.00
C ILE A 45 -7.72 -10.25 -13.60
N TYR A 46 -8.56 -10.86 -12.77
CA TYR A 46 -9.49 -11.90 -13.20
C TYR A 46 -10.84 -11.34 -13.66
N ASP A 47 -11.28 -10.23 -13.05
CA ASP A 47 -12.58 -9.65 -13.34
C ASP A 47 -12.59 -8.16 -12.97
N ILE A 48 -13.42 -7.38 -13.67
CA ILE A 48 -13.62 -5.95 -13.42
C ILE A 48 -15.13 -5.70 -13.38
N LYS A 49 -15.60 -5.14 -12.26
CA LYS A 49 -17.00 -4.80 -12.07
C LYS A 49 -17.18 -3.30 -11.85
N PRO A 50 -18.25 -2.69 -12.34
CA PRO A 50 -18.57 -1.30 -12.02
C PRO A 50 -18.88 -1.18 -10.52
N TYR A 51 -18.39 -0.11 -9.90
CA TYR A 51 -18.82 0.29 -8.56
C TYR A 51 -20.18 0.97 -8.65
N LEU A 52 -21.14 0.46 -7.90
CA LEU A 52 -22.52 0.96 -7.88
C LEU A 52 -22.80 1.61 -6.50
N PRO A 53 -22.73 2.95 -6.37
CA PRO A 53 -22.83 3.62 -5.07
C PRO A 53 -24.11 3.25 -4.28
N TYR A 54 -25.20 3.04 -4.96
CA TYR A 54 -26.49 2.68 -4.33
C TYR A 54 -26.54 1.23 -3.80
N ALA A 55 -25.64 0.36 -4.28
CA ALA A 55 -25.58 -1.04 -3.89
C ALA A 55 -24.32 -1.37 -3.08
N ASP A 56 -23.19 -0.72 -3.39
CA ASP A 56 -21.88 -1.06 -2.84
C ASP A 56 -21.48 -0.20 -1.64
N ALA A 57 -22.10 0.99 -1.48
CA ALA A 57 -21.80 1.88 -0.37
C ALA A 57 -22.64 1.56 0.86
N HIS A 58 -21.99 1.07 1.92
CA HIS A 58 -22.60 0.78 3.21
C HIS A 58 -21.84 1.50 4.33
N PRO A 59 -22.05 2.82 4.52
CA PRO A 59 -21.28 3.62 5.46
C PRO A 59 -21.42 3.17 6.93
N ASP A 60 -22.56 2.54 7.27
CA ASP A 60 -22.84 2.04 8.62
C ASP A 60 -22.43 0.56 8.81
N ALA A 61 -21.78 -0.05 7.81
CA ALA A 61 -21.33 -1.44 7.91
C ALA A 61 -20.25 -1.59 8.98
N LYS A 62 -20.35 -2.65 9.79
CA LYS A 62 -19.31 -3.00 10.77
C LYS A 62 -18.25 -3.83 10.07
N GLY A 63 -16.99 -3.41 10.18
CA GLY A 63 -15.85 -4.08 9.57
C GLY A 63 -15.40 -5.37 10.29
N GLY A 64 -15.98 -5.66 11.47
CA GLY A 64 -15.66 -6.87 12.24
C GLY A 64 -14.18 -6.95 12.59
N PHE A 65 -13.49 -7.99 12.14
CA PHE A 65 -12.05 -8.16 12.35
C PHE A 65 -11.22 -6.99 11.83
N ALA A 66 -11.62 -6.37 10.74
CA ALA A 66 -10.90 -5.24 10.16
C ALA A 66 -10.94 -3.99 11.07
N ASP A 67 -12.06 -3.74 11.77
CA ASP A 67 -12.19 -2.61 12.68
C ASP A 67 -11.21 -2.69 13.86
N SER A 68 -10.95 -3.91 14.37
CA SER A 68 -10.00 -4.12 15.46
C SER A 68 -8.53 -3.98 15.06
N HIS A 69 -8.22 -4.00 13.74
CA HIS A 69 -6.87 -3.89 13.18
C HIS A 69 -6.64 -2.59 12.40
N GLN A 70 -7.64 -1.71 12.35
CA GLN A 70 -7.54 -0.40 11.68
C GLN A 70 -6.61 0.56 12.44
N SER A 71 -6.39 0.32 13.73
CA SER A 71 -5.56 1.13 14.62
C SER A 71 -4.13 0.60 14.82
N ASP A 72 -3.76 -0.49 14.18
CA ASP A 72 -2.41 -1.06 14.24
C ASP A 72 -1.44 -0.21 13.39
N ARG A 73 -1.29 1.06 13.78
CA ARG A 73 -0.34 1.98 13.18
C ARG A 73 0.90 2.08 14.04
N VAL A 74 2.06 2.13 13.39
CA VAL A 74 3.33 2.42 14.05
C VAL A 74 3.65 3.91 13.96
N GLU A 75 4.35 4.43 14.96
CA GLU A 75 4.91 5.77 14.91
C GLU A 75 6.10 5.78 13.94
N VAL A 76 6.14 6.74 13.02
CA VAL A 76 7.19 6.81 12.00
C VAL A 76 8.20 7.89 12.36
N ASP A 77 9.40 7.46 12.73
CA ASP A 77 10.57 8.32 12.83
C ASP A 77 11.26 8.40 11.46
N PHE A 78 11.07 9.53 10.78
CA PHE A 78 11.66 9.79 9.47
C PHE A 78 12.64 10.96 9.56
N PRO A 79 13.96 10.71 9.61
CA PRO A 79 14.97 11.76 9.65
C PRO A 79 14.81 12.74 8.47
N SER A 80 14.83 14.03 8.75
CA SER A 80 14.56 15.09 7.77
C SER A 80 15.50 15.06 6.56
N GLU A 81 16.76 14.63 6.78
CA GLU A 81 17.75 14.46 5.71
C GLU A 81 17.36 13.34 4.72
N LEU A 82 16.79 12.24 5.23
CA LEU A 82 16.31 11.14 4.40
C LEU A 82 14.98 11.48 3.74
N LEU A 83 14.08 12.16 4.46
CA LEU A 83 12.80 12.60 3.93
C LEU A 83 12.98 13.58 2.76
N SER A 84 13.98 14.43 2.82
CA SER A 84 14.30 15.39 1.74
C SER A 84 14.71 14.72 0.40
N ARG A 85 15.06 13.43 0.42
CA ARG A 85 15.36 12.65 -0.80
C ARG A 85 14.09 12.19 -1.53
N ILE A 86 12.93 12.27 -0.88
CA ILE A 86 11.63 12.00 -1.48
C ILE A 86 11.04 13.31 -2.01
N PRO A 87 10.49 13.34 -3.25
CA PRO A 87 9.78 14.50 -3.77
C PRO A 87 8.73 15.00 -2.78
N LYS A 88 8.63 16.32 -2.60
CA LYS A 88 7.77 16.93 -1.56
C LYS A 88 6.31 16.47 -1.63
N GLU A 89 5.80 16.33 -2.84
CA GLU A 89 4.43 15.86 -3.12
C GLU A 89 4.17 14.40 -2.71
N LEU A 90 5.23 13.62 -2.45
CA LEU A 90 5.15 12.20 -2.09
C LEU A 90 5.55 11.93 -0.64
N GLN A 91 6.04 12.92 0.11
CA GLN A 91 6.54 12.73 1.47
C GLN A 91 5.45 12.28 2.43
N GLU A 92 4.29 12.92 2.39
CA GLU A 92 3.14 12.57 3.22
C GLU A 92 2.65 11.15 2.92
N ALA A 93 2.54 10.80 1.64
CA ALA A 93 2.16 9.45 1.22
C ALA A 93 3.17 8.39 1.67
N ALA A 94 4.48 8.69 1.64
CA ALA A 94 5.52 7.78 2.13
C ALA A 94 5.38 7.52 3.64
N ILE A 95 5.15 8.56 4.43
CA ILE A 95 4.93 8.44 5.88
C ILE A 95 3.66 7.63 6.16
N GLU A 96 2.57 7.90 5.47
CA GLU A 96 1.31 7.19 5.63
C GLU A 96 1.42 5.68 5.31
N VAL A 97 2.18 5.32 4.28
CA VAL A 97 2.43 3.91 3.94
C VAL A 97 3.27 3.22 5.02
N LEU A 98 4.32 3.90 5.53
CA LEU A 98 5.16 3.38 6.60
C LEU A 98 4.38 3.21 7.90
N ALA A 99 3.48 4.14 8.23
CA ALA A 99 2.64 4.08 9.42
C ALA A 99 1.70 2.86 9.43
N GLN A 100 1.43 2.25 8.28
CA GLN A 100 0.65 1.01 8.17
C GLN A 100 1.47 -0.26 8.41
N ASP A 101 2.69 -0.15 8.91
CA ASP A 101 3.61 -1.25 9.17
C ASP A 101 3.76 -2.24 7.98
N PRO A 102 4.56 -1.90 6.97
CA PRO A 102 4.70 -2.73 5.77
C PRO A 102 5.48 -4.02 5.98
N ARG A 103 5.85 -4.38 7.23
CA ARG A 103 6.52 -5.65 7.52
C ARG A 103 5.60 -6.84 7.24
N PRO A 104 6.18 -8.01 6.88
CA PRO A 104 5.45 -9.26 6.95
C PRO A 104 4.99 -9.52 8.40
N SER A 105 3.72 -9.87 8.60
CA SER A 105 3.08 -10.04 9.93
C SER A 105 3.70 -11.11 10.83
N TYR A 106 4.56 -11.98 10.28
CA TYR A 106 5.26 -13.05 11.00
C TYR A 106 6.69 -12.66 11.42
N GLN A 107 7.13 -11.42 11.16
CA GLN A 107 8.49 -10.95 11.43
C GLN A 107 8.47 -9.84 12.47
N HIS A 108 9.10 -10.10 13.62
CA HIS A 108 9.19 -9.17 14.77
C HIS A 108 10.62 -8.98 15.26
N ASP A 109 11.60 -9.00 14.34
CA ASP A 109 13.02 -8.82 14.68
C ASP A 109 13.36 -7.32 14.64
N PRO A 110 13.67 -6.68 15.79
CA PRO A 110 13.94 -5.25 15.87
C PRO A 110 15.27 -4.84 15.23
N GLU A 111 16.23 -5.77 15.07
CA GLU A 111 17.51 -5.48 14.43
C GLU A 111 17.47 -5.66 12.90
N ARG A 112 16.39 -6.22 12.39
CA ARG A 112 16.27 -6.47 10.97
C ARG A 112 15.96 -5.20 10.21
N VAL A 113 16.74 -4.94 9.16
CA VAL A 113 16.46 -3.89 8.19
C VAL A 113 15.51 -4.42 7.13
N TYR A 114 14.37 -3.77 7.02
CA TYR A 114 13.37 -4.01 5.99
C TYR A 114 13.54 -2.98 4.87
N GLY A 115 13.07 -3.32 3.68
CA GLY A 115 13.06 -2.41 2.56
C GLY A 115 11.78 -2.54 1.76
N PHE A 116 11.28 -1.45 1.22
CA PHE A 116 10.18 -1.47 0.27
C PHE A 116 10.39 -0.42 -0.83
N GLY A 117 9.88 -0.75 -2.02
CA GLY A 117 9.91 0.16 -3.16
C GLY A 117 8.79 1.20 -3.07
N PHE A 118 9.15 2.49 -3.20
CA PHE A 118 8.21 3.59 -3.23
C PHE A 118 8.65 4.63 -4.25
N ALA A 119 7.83 4.90 -5.28
CA ALA A 119 8.06 5.94 -6.30
C ALA A 119 9.48 5.88 -6.94
N ARG A 120 9.96 4.69 -7.31
CA ARG A 120 11.32 4.39 -7.83
C ARG A 120 12.45 4.61 -6.82
N LEU A 121 12.11 4.69 -5.55
CA LEU A 121 13.05 4.70 -4.44
C LEU A 121 12.93 3.41 -3.64
N GLU A 122 14.02 2.98 -3.05
CA GLU A 122 14.04 1.94 -2.02
C GLU A 122 14.18 2.62 -0.66
N VAL A 123 13.18 2.44 0.19
CA VAL A 123 13.15 2.94 1.57
C VAL A 123 13.51 1.81 2.50
N LYS A 124 14.56 1.99 3.31
CA LYS A 124 15.01 1.03 4.31
C LYS A 124 14.64 1.50 5.71
N PHE A 125 14.13 0.59 6.54
CA PHE A 125 13.67 0.90 7.87
C PHE A 125 13.84 -0.28 8.83
N THR A 126 13.85 0.01 10.12
CA THR A 126 13.77 -0.95 11.23
C THR A 126 12.51 -0.68 12.02
N VAL A 127 12.03 -1.65 12.78
CA VAL A 127 10.86 -1.44 13.66
C VAL A 127 11.14 -2.08 15.01
N ASP A 128 11.06 -1.27 16.06
CA ASP A 128 11.17 -1.70 17.45
C ASP A 128 9.88 -1.32 18.19
N GLY A 129 9.15 -2.34 18.66
CA GLY A 129 7.81 -2.14 19.22
C GLY A 129 6.88 -1.47 18.21
N ASP A 130 6.37 -0.31 18.60
CA ASP A 130 5.42 0.50 17.80
C ASP A 130 6.11 1.65 17.05
N VAL A 131 7.47 1.69 17.02
CA VAL A 131 8.24 2.74 16.35
C VAL A 131 8.96 2.17 15.13
N LEU A 132 8.68 2.76 13.96
CA LEU A 132 9.37 2.50 12.71
C LEU A 132 10.38 3.62 12.44
N THR A 133 11.66 3.28 12.38
CA THR A 133 12.73 4.24 12.08
C THR A 133 13.27 4.03 10.68
N VAL A 134 13.22 5.07 9.85
CA VAL A 134 13.81 5.04 8.50
C VAL A 134 15.32 5.23 8.59
N CYS A 135 16.07 4.26 8.07
CA CYS A 135 17.53 4.27 8.08
C CYS A 135 18.18 4.52 6.71
N GLY A 136 17.41 4.52 5.62
CA GLY A 136 17.95 4.79 4.30
C GLY A 136 16.91 5.03 3.23
N VAL A 137 17.27 5.89 2.26
CA VAL A 137 16.49 6.12 1.02
C VAL A 137 17.47 6.13 -0.14
N THR A 138 17.31 5.23 -1.09
CA THR A 138 18.17 5.07 -2.27
C THR A 138 17.34 4.94 -3.53
N ALA A 139 17.90 5.28 -4.69
CA ALA A 139 17.23 5.04 -5.95
C ALA A 139 17.10 3.53 -6.20
N GLN A 140 15.93 3.08 -6.62
CA GLN A 140 15.70 1.71 -7.06
C GLN A 140 16.41 1.51 -8.40
N LYS A 141 17.20 0.44 -8.51
CA LYS A 141 17.91 0.09 -9.75
C LYS A 141 16.97 -0.54 -10.76
#